data_f7afa746560d6994dfb3f3eafa6ea6bb
#
_entry.id   f7afa746560d6994dfb3f3eafa6ea6bb
#
_cell.length_a   1.000
_cell.length_b   1.000
_cell.length_c   1.000
_cell.angle_alpha   90.00
_cell.angle_beta   90.00
_cell.angle_gamma   90.00
#
_symmetry.space_group_name_H-M   'P 1'
#
loop_
_entity.id
_entity.type
_entity.pdbx_description
1 polymer ?
#
loop_
_entity_poly.entity_id
_entity_poly.type
_entity_poly.pdbx_seq_one_letter_code
_entity_poly.pdbx_strand_id
1 'polypeptide(L)'
;VHIRVTSGPAIEKAGDLAALLTNLSEGDILFIDEIHRLNTAVEEILYPAMEDFAIDIIVGKGPSANSIRLDLPRFTLIGATTRAGQLSAPLRDRFGVSFRLELYTPEELCRIITRSAALMGMRIDADGAMELASRSRGTPRIANRMLRRVRDFAQLYYDGVITREAADHALGKLE
;
A
#
# COMPACT_ATOMS: atom_id res chain seq x y z
N VAL A 1 -15.98 0.94 -12.42
CA VAL A 1 -14.59 0.52 -12.16
C VAL A 1 -14.50 0.06 -10.73
N HIS A 2 -14.17 -1.20 -10.52
CA HIS A 2 -13.94 -1.74 -9.19
C HIS A 2 -12.44 -1.87 -8.95
N ILE A 3 -12.02 -1.68 -7.70
CA ILE A 3 -10.63 -1.87 -7.29
C ILE A 3 -10.57 -3.13 -6.43
N ARG A 4 -9.83 -4.12 -6.88
CA ARG A 4 -9.48 -5.31 -6.11
C ARG A 4 -8.12 -5.10 -5.48
N VAL A 5 -8.06 -5.22 -4.16
CA VAL A 5 -6.82 -5.01 -3.40
C VAL A 5 -6.38 -6.34 -2.82
N THR A 6 -5.12 -6.68 -3.05
CA THR A 6 -4.46 -7.86 -2.49
C THR A 6 -3.01 -7.52 -2.14
N SER A 7 -2.24 -8.50 -1.70
CA SER A 7 -0.81 -8.35 -1.43
C SER A 7 -0.02 -9.55 -1.94
N GLY A 8 1.26 -9.34 -2.27
CA GLY A 8 2.14 -10.44 -2.69
C GLY A 8 2.12 -11.63 -1.74
N PRO A 9 2.25 -11.44 -0.40
CA PRO A 9 2.15 -12.53 0.56
C PRO A 9 0.81 -13.27 0.61
N ALA A 10 -0.27 -12.64 0.17
CA ALA A 10 -1.61 -13.26 0.16
C ALA A 10 -1.84 -14.15 -1.08
N ILE A 11 -0.97 -14.06 -2.08
CA ILE A 11 -1.02 -14.87 -3.30
C ILE A 11 0.07 -15.95 -3.18
N GLU A 12 -0.30 -17.09 -2.63
CA GLU A 12 0.67 -18.17 -2.37
C GLU A 12 0.90 -19.06 -3.59
N LYS A 13 -0.12 -19.24 -4.42
CA LYS A 13 -0.12 -20.18 -5.55
C LYS A 13 -0.61 -19.50 -6.82
N ALA A 14 -0.17 -20.02 -7.96
CA ALA A 14 -0.62 -19.60 -9.28
C ALA A 14 -2.16 -19.60 -9.42
N GLY A 15 -2.84 -20.59 -8.82
CA GLY A 15 -4.29 -20.67 -8.80
C GLY A 15 -4.99 -19.53 -8.05
N ASP A 16 -4.37 -18.97 -7.01
CA ASP A 16 -4.93 -17.83 -6.26
C ASP A 16 -4.97 -16.58 -7.15
N LEU A 17 -3.87 -16.34 -7.88
CA LEU A 17 -3.81 -15.23 -8.85
C LEU A 17 -4.78 -15.45 -10.01
N ALA A 18 -4.84 -16.67 -10.58
CA ALA A 18 -5.76 -17.00 -11.65
C ALA A 18 -7.22 -16.73 -11.23
N ALA A 19 -7.61 -17.14 -10.02
CA ALA A 19 -8.93 -16.86 -9.49
C ALA A 19 -9.22 -15.36 -9.31
N LEU A 20 -8.25 -14.56 -8.90
CA LEU A 20 -8.39 -13.10 -8.83
C LEU A 20 -8.59 -12.49 -10.22
N LEU A 21 -7.78 -12.89 -11.20
CA LEU A 21 -7.80 -12.35 -12.55
C LEU A 21 -9.10 -12.71 -13.30
N THR A 22 -9.58 -13.95 -13.19
CA THR A 22 -10.83 -14.41 -13.85
C THR A 22 -12.09 -13.78 -13.25
N ASN A 23 -12.02 -13.23 -12.03
CA ASN A 23 -13.13 -12.50 -11.39
C ASN A 23 -13.09 -10.98 -11.62
N LEU A 24 -12.21 -10.47 -12.47
CA LEU A 24 -12.19 -9.07 -12.88
C LEU A 24 -13.24 -8.82 -13.97
N SER A 25 -13.69 -7.59 -14.06
CA SER A 25 -14.52 -7.08 -15.15
C SER A 25 -13.74 -6.08 -16.01
N GLU A 26 -14.26 -5.76 -17.17
CA GLU A 26 -13.66 -4.78 -18.08
C GLU A 26 -13.42 -3.44 -17.37
N GLY A 27 -12.19 -2.95 -17.43
CA GLY A 27 -11.77 -1.69 -16.81
C GLY A 27 -11.53 -1.73 -15.31
N ASP A 28 -11.58 -2.91 -14.66
CA ASP A 28 -11.27 -3.04 -13.23
C ASP A 28 -9.78 -2.83 -12.96
N ILE A 29 -9.46 -2.53 -11.71
CA ILE A 29 -8.09 -2.34 -11.23
C ILE A 29 -7.75 -3.46 -10.25
N LEU A 30 -6.63 -4.15 -10.50
CA LEU A 30 -6.00 -5.06 -9.55
C LEU A 30 -4.81 -4.36 -8.91
N PHE A 31 -4.90 -4.10 -7.60
CA PHE A 31 -3.81 -3.53 -6.81
C PHE A 31 -3.14 -4.63 -5.99
N ILE A 32 -1.83 -4.81 -6.17
CA ILE A 32 -1.01 -5.78 -5.41
C ILE A 32 0.01 -5.01 -4.57
N ASP A 33 -0.19 -4.99 -3.25
CA ASP A 33 0.80 -4.44 -2.31
C ASP A 33 1.95 -5.44 -2.08
N GLU A 34 3.15 -4.94 -1.80
CA GLU A 34 4.36 -5.75 -1.62
C GLU A 34 4.58 -6.76 -2.77
N ILE A 35 4.38 -6.31 -4.01
CA ILE A 35 4.41 -7.15 -5.21
C ILE A 35 5.74 -7.90 -5.40
N HIS A 36 6.85 -7.38 -4.84
CA HIS A 36 8.16 -8.06 -4.84
C HIS A 36 8.17 -9.38 -4.06
N ARG A 37 7.11 -9.70 -3.32
CA ARG A 37 6.98 -10.94 -2.56
C ARG A 37 6.20 -12.03 -3.30
N LEU A 38 5.83 -11.81 -4.54
CA LEU A 38 5.31 -12.87 -5.40
C LEU A 38 6.40 -13.91 -5.64
N ASN A 39 6.02 -15.18 -5.63
CA ASN A 39 6.93 -16.25 -6.04
C ASN A 39 6.96 -16.39 -7.58
N THR A 40 8.00 -17.01 -8.09
CA THR A 40 8.22 -17.16 -9.54
C THR A 40 7.04 -17.81 -10.27
N ALA A 41 6.41 -18.84 -9.69
CA ALA A 41 5.28 -19.50 -10.32
C ALA A 41 4.03 -18.59 -10.45
N VAL A 42 3.86 -17.64 -9.53
CA VAL A 42 2.80 -16.61 -9.60
C VAL A 42 3.16 -15.54 -10.63
N GLU A 43 4.44 -15.12 -10.68
CA GLU A 43 4.90 -14.16 -11.69
C GLU A 43 4.71 -14.70 -13.13
N GLU A 44 4.97 -16.00 -13.35
CA GLU A 44 4.78 -16.64 -14.66
C GLU A 44 3.34 -16.59 -15.17
N ILE A 45 2.35 -16.65 -14.28
CA ILE A 45 0.94 -16.43 -14.63
C ILE A 45 0.63 -14.96 -14.90
N LEU A 46 1.31 -14.05 -14.18
CA LEU A 46 1.08 -12.62 -14.30
C LEU A 46 1.59 -12.06 -15.64
N TYR A 47 2.68 -12.60 -16.19
CA TYR A 47 3.27 -12.10 -17.44
C TYR A 47 2.30 -12.13 -18.62
N PRO A 48 1.69 -13.26 -19.03
CA PRO A 48 0.72 -13.25 -20.11
C PRO A 48 -0.55 -12.46 -19.77
N ALA A 49 -0.93 -12.38 -18.49
CA ALA A 49 -2.05 -11.56 -18.07
C ALA A 49 -1.80 -10.05 -18.32
N MET A 50 -0.56 -9.59 -18.15
CA MET A 50 -0.16 -8.19 -18.39
C MET A 50 0.01 -7.88 -19.88
N GLU A 51 0.53 -8.80 -20.65
CA GLU A 51 0.88 -8.60 -22.07
C GLU A 51 -0.32 -8.84 -22.99
N ASP A 52 -0.99 -9.99 -22.80
CA ASP A 52 -1.99 -10.51 -23.73
C ASP A 52 -3.42 -10.47 -23.18
N PHE A 53 -3.61 -10.10 -21.92
CA PHE A 53 -4.88 -10.28 -21.20
C PHE A 53 -5.38 -11.72 -21.28
N ALA A 54 -4.50 -12.67 -21.02
CA ALA A 54 -4.81 -14.10 -21.01
C ALA A 54 -3.98 -14.81 -19.94
N ILE A 55 -4.45 -15.97 -19.50
CA ILE A 55 -3.70 -16.89 -18.65
C ILE A 55 -3.75 -18.30 -19.20
N ASP A 56 -2.66 -19.05 -19.00
CA ASP A 56 -2.59 -20.45 -19.35
C ASP A 56 -2.78 -21.30 -18.09
N ILE A 57 -3.82 -22.12 -18.07
CA ILE A 57 -4.14 -23.03 -16.97
C ILE A 57 -3.85 -24.46 -17.38
N ILE A 58 -3.04 -25.14 -16.57
CA ILE A 58 -2.77 -26.57 -16.79
C ILE A 58 -3.89 -27.39 -16.14
N VAL A 59 -4.64 -28.11 -16.97
CA VAL A 59 -5.72 -29.01 -16.53
C VAL A 59 -5.28 -30.45 -16.71
N GLY A 60 -5.35 -31.24 -15.64
CA GLY A 60 -4.91 -32.63 -15.62
C GLY A 60 -3.59 -32.84 -14.89
N LYS A 61 -3.14 -34.08 -14.83
CA LYS A 61 -1.87 -34.48 -14.21
C LYS A 61 -1.09 -35.40 -15.13
N GLY A 62 0.25 -35.31 -15.11
CA GLY A 62 1.16 -36.16 -15.85
C GLY A 62 1.21 -35.84 -17.35
N PRO A 63 1.62 -36.80 -18.21
CA PRO A 63 1.85 -36.57 -19.63
C PRO A 63 0.60 -36.16 -20.43
N SER A 64 -0.59 -36.34 -19.87
CA SER A 64 -1.88 -36.01 -20.50
C SER A 64 -2.41 -34.62 -20.04
N ALA A 65 -1.61 -33.84 -19.34
CA ALA A 65 -2.00 -32.49 -18.93
C ALA A 65 -2.12 -31.59 -20.18
N ASN A 66 -3.27 -30.92 -20.30
CA ASN A 66 -3.53 -29.95 -21.36
C ASN A 66 -3.45 -28.54 -20.82
N SER A 67 -2.81 -27.65 -21.56
CA SER A 67 -2.88 -26.21 -21.28
C SER A 67 -4.12 -25.61 -21.93
N ILE A 68 -4.92 -24.94 -21.17
CA ILE A 68 -6.09 -24.19 -21.64
C ILE A 68 -5.79 -22.71 -21.47
N ARG A 69 -5.84 -21.95 -22.57
CA ARG A 69 -5.73 -20.49 -22.53
C ARG A 69 -7.09 -19.88 -22.27
N LEU A 70 -7.17 -19.03 -21.24
CA LEU A 70 -8.35 -18.28 -20.87
C LEU A 70 -8.10 -16.78 -21.12
N ASP A 71 -8.99 -16.17 -21.90
CA ASP A 71 -8.96 -14.73 -22.10
C ASP A 71 -9.48 -14.00 -20.86
N LEU A 72 -8.83 -12.89 -20.52
CA LEU A 72 -9.18 -12.01 -19.42
C LEU A 72 -9.80 -10.72 -19.95
N PRO A 73 -10.70 -10.09 -19.20
CA PRO A 73 -11.12 -8.73 -19.51
C PRO A 73 -9.92 -7.78 -19.40
N ARG A 74 -9.96 -6.65 -20.12
CA ARG A 74 -8.91 -5.63 -19.99
C ARG A 74 -8.99 -5.00 -18.60
N PHE A 75 -7.89 -5.02 -17.89
CA PHE A 75 -7.76 -4.48 -16.53
C PHE A 75 -6.48 -3.66 -16.40
N THR A 76 -6.38 -2.89 -15.32
CA THR A 76 -5.17 -2.16 -14.96
C THR A 76 -4.50 -2.85 -13.76
N LEU A 77 -3.23 -3.22 -13.90
CA LEU A 77 -2.43 -3.71 -12.79
C LEU A 77 -1.68 -2.55 -12.13
N ILE A 78 -1.79 -2.43 -10.83
CA ILE A 78 -1.00 -1.50 -10.01
C ILE A 78 -0.22 -2.34 -8.99
N GLY A 79 1.10 -2.31 -9.07
CA GLY A 79 2.00 -2.93 -8.11
C GLY A 79 2.61 -1.88 -7.17
N ALA A 80 2.58 -2.13 -5.87
CA ALA A 80 3.31 -1.33 -4.88
C ALA A 80 4.43 -2.15 -4.25
N THR A 81 5.57 -1.51 -4.00
CA THR A 81 6.70 -2.17 -3.35
C THR A 81 7.53 -1.17 -2.54
N THR A 82 8.02 -1.61 -1.39
CA THR A 82 9.04 -0.91 -0.61
C THR A 82 10.46 -1.27 -1.05
N ARG A 83 10.60 -2.27 -1.93
CA ARG A 83 11.89 -2.86 -2.33
C ARG A 83 11.95 -3.06 -3.84
N ALA A 84 11.96 -1.95 -4.59
CA ALA A 84 11.98 -1.99 -6.06
C ALA A 84 13.15 -2.83 -6.65
N GLY A 85 14.29 -2.85 -5.96
CA GLY A 85 15.44 -3.67 -6.36
C GLY A 85 15.25 -5.20 -6.19
N GLN A 86 14.20 -5.64 -5.51
CA GLN A 86 13.84 -7.06 -5.36
C GLN A 86 12.81 -7.54 -6.37
N LEU A 87 12.23 -6.63 -7.19
CA LEU A 87 11.40 -7.02 -8.31
C LEU A 87 12.27 -7.74 -9.35
N SER A 88 11.76 -8.85 -9.87
CA SER A 88 12.40 -9.52 -11.00
C SER A 88 12.46 -8.56 -12.21
N ALA A 89 13.53 -8.61 -12.98
CA ALA A 89 13.65 -7.78 -14.17
C ALA A 89 12.48 -8.02 -15.15
N PRO A 90 12.06 -9.29 -15.43
CA PRO A 90 10.93 -9.55 -16.30
C PRO A 90 9.63 -8.90 -15.83
N LEU A 91 9.36 -8.90 -14.52
CA LEU A 91 8.14 -8.27 -13.98
C LEU A 91 8.22 -6.74 -14.08
N ARG A 92 9.35 -6.17 -13.69
CA ARG A 92 9.56 -4.71 -13.73
C ARG A 92 9.42 -4.14 -15.15
N ASP A 93 9.99 -4.82 -16.13
CA ASP A 93 10.05 -4.34 -17.51
C ASP A 93 8.67 -4.40 -18.21
N ARG A 94 7.69 -5.13 -17.63
CA ARG A 94 6.30 -5.19 -18.10
C ARG A 94 5.43 -4.06 -17.58
N PHE A 95 5.87 -3.33 -16.56
CA PHE A 95 5.18 -2.11 -16.14
C PHE A 95 5.51 -0.95 -17.07
N GLY A 96 4.49 -0.39 -17.71
CA GLY A 96 4.65 0.74 -18.63
C GLY A 96 5.01 2.06 -17.93
N VAL A 97 4.68 2.18 -16.64
CA VAL A 97 4.92 3.39 -15.84
C VAL A 97 5.43 2.98 -14.46
N SER A 98 6.46 3.67 -13.98
CA SER A 98 6.99 3.48 -12.63
C SER A 98 7.14 4.83 -11.93
N PHE A 99 6.61 4.93 -10.72
CA PHE A 99 6.70 6.12 -9.88
C PHE A 99 7.51 5.81 -8.62
N ARG A 100 8.39 6.72 -8.24
CA ARG A 100 9.04 6.71 -6.94
C ARG A 100 8.34 7.73 -6.05
N LEU A 101 7.73 7.26 -4.96
CA LEU A 101 7.14 8.14 -3.96
C LEU A 101 8.24 8.66 -3.04
N GLU A 102 8.26 9.98 -2.87
CA GLU A 102 9.18 10.64 -1.95
C GLU A 102 8.57 10.76 -0.55
N LEU A 103 9.43 11.02 0.45
CA LEU A 103 8.99 11.33 1.79
C LEU A 103 8.30 12.70 1.80
N TYR A 104 7.28 12.84 2.61
CA TYR A 104 6.58 14.11 2.80
C TYR A 104 7.44 15.12 3.55
N THR A 105 7.31 16.39 3.17
CA THR A 105 7.91 17.49 3.93
C THR A 105 7.18 17.69 5.26
N PRO A 106 7.79 18.36 6.25
CA PRO A 106 7.12 18.70 7.51
C PRO A 106 5.82 19.49 7.29
N GLU A 107 5.79 20.42 6.34
CA GLU A 107 4.62 21.24 6.01
C GLU A 107 3.46 20.40 5.43
N GLU A 108 3.78 19.44 4.58
CA GLU A 108 2.79 18.50 4.03
C GLU A 108 2.25 17.58 5.12
N LEU A 109 3.12 17.06 6.00
CA LEU A 109 2.71 16.25 7.14
C LEU A 109 1.87 17.06 8.14
N CYS A 110 2.21 18.32 8.37
CA CYS A 110 1.42 19.22 9.22
C CYS A 110 -0.04 19.31 8.72
N ARG A 111 -0.24 19.49 7.40
CA ARG A 111 -1.59 19.48 6.80
C ARG A 111 -2.32 18.15 7.00
N ILE A 112 -1.61 17.02 6.83
CA ILE A 112 -2.16 15.69 7.05
C ILE A 112 -2.56 15.48 8.52
N ILE A 113 -1.70 15.88 9.46
CA ILE A 113 -1.94 15.79 10.91
C ILE A 113 -3.15 16.62 11.30
N THR A 114 -3.22 17.88 10.86
CA THR A 114 -4.34 18.79 11.17
C THR A 114 -5.67 18.21 10.66
N ARG A 115 -5.70 17.71 9.42
CA ARG A 115 -6.87 17.02 8.87
C ARG A 115 -7.25 15.78 9.69
N SER A 116 -6.27 14.96 10.04
CA SER A 116 -6.51 13.74 10.83
C SER A 116 -7.01 14.06 12.22
N ALA A 117 -6.48 15.10 12.87
CA ALA A 117 -6.95 15.59 14.16
C ALA A 117 -8.41 16.03 14.09
N ALA A 118 -8.78 16.81 13.07
CA ALA A 118 -10.16 17.25 12.86
C ALA A 118 -11.12 16.06 12.67
N LEU A 119 -10.75 15.07 11.86
CA LEU A 119 -11.55 13.85 11.65
C LEU A 119 -11.74 13.01 12.92
N MET A 120 -10.78 13.08 13.85
CA MET A 120 -10.83 12.38 15.14
C MET A 120 -11.42 13.23 16.25
N GLY A 121 -11.94 14.43 15.96
CA GLY A 121 -12.52 15.35 16.95
C GLY A 121 -11.50 15.91 17.94
N MET A 122 -10.22 16.00 17.56
CA MET A 122 -9.14 16.48 18.42
C MET A 122 -8.81 17.93 18.12
N ARG A 123 -8.47 18.67 19.19
CA ARG A 123 -7.97 20.04 19.09
C ARG A 123 -6.44 20.01 19.02
N ILE A 124 -5.87 20.62 18.00
CA ILE A 124 -4.43 20.75 17.79
C ILE A 124 -4.14 22.17 17.28
N ASP A 125 -3.12 22.82 17.81
CA ASP A 125 -2.64 24.09 17.27
C ASP A 125 -1.57 23.86 16.17
N ALA A 126 -1.20 24.94 15.49
CA ALA A 126 -0.24 24.89 14.38
C ALA A 126 1.15 24.42 14.84
N ASP A 127 1.58 24.86 16.02
CA ASP A 127 2.90 24.53 16.56
C ASP A 127 2.97 23.05 17.01
N GLY A 128 1.91 22.54 17.62
CA GLY A 128 1.79 21.12 17.97
C GLY A 128 1.74 20.22 16.73
N ALA A 129 1.02 20.64 15.69
CA ALA A 129 1.00 19.91 14.43
C ALA A 129 2.38 19.88 13.75
N MET A 130 3.11 21.00 13.77
CA MET A 130 4.46 21.09 13.22
C MET A 130 5.47 20.26 14.03
N GLU A 131 5.35 20.23 15.36
CA GLU A 131 6.20 19.42 16.23
C GLU A 131 6.04 17.92 15.91
N LEU A 132 4.80 17.43 15.77
CA LEU A 132 4.51 16.07 15.35
C LEU A 132 5.03 15.78 13.93
N ALA A 133 4.87 16.73 13.01
CA ALA A 133 5.30 16.59 11.62
C ALA A 133 6.82 16.42 11.52
N SER A 134 7.58 17.27 12.23
CA SER A 134 9.05 17.25 12.21
C SER A 134 9.64 15.92 12.72
N ARG A 135 9.01 15.31 13.73
CA ARG A 135 9.43 14.01 14.28
C ARG A 135 8.91 12.80 13.51
N SER A 136 8.02 12.99 12.53
CA SER A 136 7.38 11.90 11.79
C SER A 136 8.22 11.34 10.64
N ARG A 137 9.45 11.80 10.45
CA ARG A 137 10.42 11.30 9.47
C ARG A 137 9.84 11.18 8.05
N GLY A 138 9.04 12.14 7.61
CA GLY A 138 8.45 12.16 6.29
C GLY A 138 7.32 11.13 6.03
N THR A 139 6.81 10.47 7.06
CA THR A 139 5.89 9.32 6.89
C THR A 139 4.53 9.57 7.52
N PRO A 140 3.42 9.67 6.73
CA PRO A 140 2.06 9.87 7.25
C PRO A 140 1.58 8.81 8.25
N ARG A 141 2.00 7.54 8.05
CA ARG A 141 1.68 6.45 8.97
C ARG A 141 2.28 6.69 10.36
N ILE A 142 3.53 7.16 10.42
CA ILE A 142 4.21 7.52 11.68
C ILE A 142 3.51 8.72 12.30
N ALA A 143 3.24 9.77 11.52
CA ALA A 143 2.55 10.97 11.96
C ALA A 143 1.19 10.66 12.62
N ASN A 144 0.36 9.88 11.97
CA ASN A 144 -0.94 9.49 12.48
C ASN A 144 -0.84 8.59 13.74
N ARG A 145 0.18 7.75 13.82
CA ARG A 145 0.44 6.93 15.01
C ARG A 145 0.85 7.80 16.21
N MET A 146 1.74 8.76 15.98
CA MET A 146 2.15 9.74 17.00
C MET A 146 0.97 10.60 17.45
N LEU A 147 0.18 11.11 16.51
CA LEU A 147 -1.00 11.92 16.80
C LEU A 147 -1.96 11.21 17.76
N ARG A 148 -2.26 9.93 17.54
CA ARG A 148 -3.12 9.15 18.43
C ARG A 148 -2.56 9.03 19.85
N ARG A 149 -1.26 8.81 19.98
CA ARG A 149 -0.60 8.69 21.29
C ARG A 149 -0.55 10.02 22.04
N VAL A 150 -0.22 11.09 21.32
CA VAL A 150 -0.17 12.44 21.90
C VAL A 150 -1.57 12.90 22.31
N ARG A 151 -2.63 12.51 21.58
CA ARG A 151 -4.02 12.75 21.98
C ARG A 151 -4.28 12.24 23.40
N ASP A 152 -4.00 10.96 23.64
CA ASP A 152 -4.30 10.33 24.91
C ASP A 152 -3.56 11.04 26.06
N PHE A 153 -2.34 11.48 25.77
CA PHE A 153 -1.53 12.26 26.71
C PHE A 153 -2.07 13.68 26.95
N ALA A 154 -2.48 14.36 25.86
CA ALA A 154 -3.05 15.70 25.94
C ALA A 154 -4.38 15.72 26.73
N GLN A 155 -5.20 14.68 26.60
CA GLN A 155 -6.44 14.52 27.38
C GLN A 155 -6.18 14.37 28.88
N LEU A 156 -5.08 13.75 29.25
CA LEU A 156 -4.74 13.52 30.67
C LEU A 156 -4.07 14.73 31.33
N TYR A 157 -3.31 15.51 30.59
CA TYR A 157 -2.40 16.51 31.17
C TYR A 157 -2.55 17.95 30.62
N TYR A 158 -3.30 18.14 29.49
CA TYR A 158 -3.33 19.40 28.74
C TYR A 158 -4.73 19.78 28.23
N ASP A 159 -5.78 19.53 29.00
CA ASP A 159 -7.19 19.87 28.68
C ASP A 159 -7.64 19.41 27.26
N GLY A 160 -7.01 18.38 26.72
CA GLY A 160 -7.34 17.79 25.42
C GLY A 160 -6.90 18.64 24.22
N VAL A 161 -6.01 19.62 24.41
CA VAL A 161 -5.42 20.42 23.32
C VAL A 161 -3.99 19.96 23.07
N ILE A 162 -3.66 19.64 21.83
CA ILE A 162 -2.30 19.28 21.42
C ILE A 162 -1.57 20.56 21.03
N THR A 163 -0.85 21.12 21.98
CA THR A 163 0.11 22.22 21.79
C THR A 163 1.51 21.65 21.53
N ARG A 164 2.45 22.50 21.15
CA ARG A 164 3.86 22.13 21.02
C ARG A 164 4.40 21.50 22.30
N GLU A 165 4.09 22.09 23.45
CA GLU A 165 4.52 21.59 24.76
C GLU A 165 3.95 20.20 25.06
N ALA A 166 2.64 20.00 24.79
CA ALA A 166 1.99 18.71 24.96
C ALA A 166 2.60 17.64 24.03
N ALA A 167 2.88 18.01 22.78
CA ALA A 167 3.51 17.12 21.81
C ALA A 167 4.93 16.74 22.21
N ASP A 168 5.76 17.70 22.58
CA ASP A 168 7.15 17.48 23.00
C ASP A 168 7.23 16.62 24.28
N HIS A 169 6.42 16.93 25.28
CA HIS A 169 6.36 16.16 26.53
C HIS A 169 5.90 14.71 26.30
N ALA A 170 4.86 14.52 25.47
CA ALA A 170 4.37 13.18 25.16
C ALA A 170 5.40 12.36 24.37
N LEU A 171 6.05 12.97 23.37
CA LEU A 171 7.04 12.27 22.53
C LEU A 171 8.32 11.97 23.30
N GLY A 172 8.78 12.87 24.17
CA GLY A 172 9.94 12.61 25.03
C GLY A 172 9.77 11.46 26.04
N LYS A 173 8.51 11.08 26.36
CA LYS A 173 8.22 9.89 27.19
C LYS A 173 8.05 8.60 26.35
N LEU A 174 7.98 8.72 25.02
CA LEU A 174 7.78 7.60 24.11
C LEU A 174 9.08 7.12 23.44
N GLU A 175 10.16 7.88 23.59
CA GLU A 175 11.54 7.50 23.23
C GLU A 175 12.17 6.67 24.36
#